data_c30969307fdb185905e9eeeaef6de76a
#
_entry.id   c30969307fdb185905e9eeeaef6de76a
#
_cell.length_a   1.000
_cell.length_b   1.000
_cell.length_c   1.000
_cell.angle_alpha   90.00
_cell.angle_beta   90.00
_cell.angle_gamma   90.00
#
_symmetry.space_group_name_H-M   'P 1'
#
loop_
_entity.id
_entity.type
_entity.pdbx_description
1 polymer ?
#
loop_
_entity_poly.entity_id
_entity_poly.type
_entity_poly.pdbx_seq_one_letter_code
_entity_poly.pdbx_strand_id
1 'polypeptide(L)'
;MNFEKLTEYLDSLEEKYGIPANDCKVTKEHEVIYRKVTGHADYKKKVPLTASHMFRLFSATKLFTMTAVLQLVEQGKLGLYDNLTNYLPAVSYTHL
;
A
#
# COMPACT_ATOMS: atom_id res chain seq x y z
N MET A 1 15.53 2.84 19.42
CA MET A 1 14.08 3.08 19.47
C MET A 1 13.38 1.80 19.88
N ASN A 2 12.47 1.89 20.84
CA ASN A 2 11.83 0.71 21.41
C ASN A 2 10.44 0.51 20.80
N PHE A 3 10.17 -0.68 20.24
CA PHE A 3 8.91 -1.01 19.58
C PHE A 3 8.08 -2.05 20.35
N GLU A 4 8.34 -2.28 21.63
CA GLU A 4 7.63 -3.29 22.43
C GLU A 4 6.12 -3.06 22.45
N LYS A 5 5.68 -1.84 22.72
CA LYS A 5 4.24 -1.51 22.76
C LYS A 5 3.57 -1.70 21.39
N LEU A 6 4.28 -1.36 20.32
CA LEU A 6 3.79 -1.57 18.96
C LEU A 6 3.66 -3.07 18.67
N THR A 7 4.66 -3.86 19.06
CA THR A 7 4.64 -5.31 18.89
C THR A 7 3.47 -5.95 19.63
N GLU A 8 3.26 -5.57 20.90
CA GLU A 8 2.13 -6.05 21.69
C GLU A 8 0.79 -5.72 21.04
N TYR A 9 0.64 -4.50 20.55
CA TYR A 9 -0.56 -4.06 19.86
C TYR A 9 -0.81 -4.87 18.59
N LEU A 10 0.21 -5.04 17.75
CA LEU A 10 0.10 -5.80 16.51
C LEU A 10 -0.24 -7.28 16.76
N ASP A 11 0.35 -7.88 17.78
CA ASP A 11 0.05 -9.27 18.17
C ASP A 11 -1.40 -9.44 18.68
N SER A 12 -2.01 -8.37 19.18
CA SER A 12 -3.37 -8.41 19.69
C SER A 12 -4.46 -8.20 18.63
N LEU A 13 -4.10 -7.79 17.40
CA LEU A 13 -5.07 -7.38 16.38
C LEU A 13 -6.03 -8.49 15.96
N GLU A 14 -5.54 -9.71 15.80
CA GLU A 14 -6.37 -10.83 15.37
C GLU A 14 -7.42 -11.18 16.43
N GLU A 15 -7.03 -11.28 17.69
CA GLU A 15 -7.94 -11.66 18.77
C GLU A 15 -8.90 -10.55 19.18
N LYS A 16 -8.40 -9.32 19.33
CA LYS A 16 -9.21 -8.19 19.80
C LYS A 16 -10.12 -7.60 18.75
N TYR A 17 -9.64 -7.50 17.51
CA TYR A 17 -10.32 -6.74 16.45
C TYR A 17 -10.71 -7.60 15.26
N GLY A 18 -10.38 -8.88 15.25
CA GLY A 18 -10.68 -9.78 14.16
C GLY A 18 -9.92 -9.45 12.87
N ILE A 19 -8.76 -8.82 12.97
CA ILE A 19 -7.92 -8.52 11.82
C ILE A 19 -7.05 -9.75 11.53
N PRO A 20 -7.32 -10.49 10.43
CA PRO A 20 -6.71 -11.80 10.22
C PRO A 20 -5.24 -11.75 9.82
N ALA A 21 -4.79 -10.66 9.23
CA ALA A 21 -3.44 -10.54 8.71
C ALA A 21 -2.94 -9.10 8.79
N ASN A 22 -1.69 -8.93 9.17
CA ASN A 22 -1.07 -7.63 9.29
C ASN A 22 0.42 -7.69 8.94
N ASP A 23 0.90 -6.73 8.17
CA ASP A 23 2.32 -6.53 7.89
C ASP A 23 2.64 -5.05 8.15
N CYS A 24 3.34 -4.80 9.22
CA CYS A 24 3.75 -3.46 9.62
C CYS A 24 5.24 -3.25 9.38
N LYS A 25 5.56 -2.19 8.68
CA LYS A 25 6.93 -1.79 8.39
C LYS A 25 7.13 -0.33 8.79
N VAL A 26 8.15 -0.05 9.57
CA VAL A 26 8.56 1.32 9.92
C VAL A 26 9.89 1.62 9.26
N THR A 27 9.93 2.74 8.55
CA THR A 27 11.15 3.19 7.86
C THR A 27 11.60 4.53 8.42
N LYS A 28 12.90 4.74 8.47
CA LYS A 28 13.51 6.01 8.84
C LYS A 28 14.73 6.22 7.96
N GLU A 29 14.86 7.41 7.36
CA GLU A 29 16.00 7.76 6.50
C GLU A 29 16.25 6.71 5.41
N HIS A 30 15.15 6.22 4.79
CA HIS A 30 15.14 5.18 3.74
C HIS A 30 15.57 3.77 4.21
N GLU A 31 15.72 3.57 5.51
CA GLU A 31 16.03 2.25 6.06
C GLU A 31 14.86 1.68 6.84
N VAL A 32 14.69 0.35 6.75
CA VAL A 32 13.67 -0.36 7.54
C VAL A 32 14.23 -0.56 8.95
N ILE A 33 13.61 0.10 9.94
CA ILE A 33 14.04 0.00 11.34
C ILE A 33 13.18 -0.96 12.16
N TYR A 34 12.01 -1.36 11.61
CA TYR A 34 11.12 -2.32 12.25
C TYR A 34 10.24 -2.98 11.21
N ARG A 35 10.02 -4.27 11.35
CA ARG A 35 9.01 -4.99 10.59
C ARG A 35 8.40 -6.09 11.43
N LYS A 36 7.06 -6.18 11.41
CA LYS A 36 6.31 -7.22 12.10
C LYS A 36 5.21 -7.75 11.21
N VAL A 37 5.18 -9.05 11.04
CA VAL A 37 4.15 -9.76 10.29
C VAL A 37 3.37 -10.59 11.30
N THR A 38 2.05 -10.43 11.35
CA THR A 38 1.18 -11.13 12.29
C THR A 38 -0.03 -11.73 11.59
N GLY A 39 -0.59 -12.78 12.19
CA GLY A 39 -1.81 -13.40 11.71
C GLY A 39 -1.59 -14.49 10.68
N HIS A 40 -2.63 -14.73 9.89
CA HIS A 40 -2.70 -15.86 8.97
C HIS A 40 -3.15 -15.43 7.58
N ALA A 41 -2.68 -16.15 6.56
CA ALA A 41 -3.03 -15.90 5.17
C ALA A 41 -4.38 -16.50 4.79
N ASP A 42 -4.93 -17.39 5.60
CA ASP A 42 -6.19 -18.09 5.36
C ASP A 42 -7.15 -17.97 6.54
N TYR A 43 -8.45 -18.12 6.26
CA TYR A 43 -9.49 -18.07 7.30
C TYR A 43 -9.44 -19.25 8.28
N LYS A 44 -8.87 -20.36 7.87
CA LYS A 44 -8.77 -21.56 8.72
C LYS A 44 -7.59 -21.52 9.69
N LYS A 45 -6.81 -20.44 9.64
CA LYS A 45 -5.61 -20.23 10.47
C LYS A 45 -4.57 -21.34 10.36
N LYS A 46 -4.47 -21.95 9.17
CA LYS A 46 -3.50 -23.04 8.90
C LYS A 46 -2.20 -22.53 8.29
N VAL A 47 -2.24 -21.37 7.59
CA VAL A 47 -1.10 -20.80 6.90
C VAL A 47 -0.69 -19.51 7.60
N PRO A 48 0.41 -19.51 8.36
CA PRO A 48 0.91 -18.26 8.97
C PRO A 48 1.25 -17.23 7.89
N LEU A 49 0.97 -15.97 8.17
CA LEU A 49 1.36 -14.90 7.28
C LEU A 49 2.87 -14.71 7.29
N THR A 50 3.46 -14.55 6.11
CA THR A 50 4.90 -14.29 5.96
C THR A 50 5.13 -12.99 5.21
N ALA A 51 6.37 -12.52 5.25
CA ALA A 51 6.76 -11.30 4.55
C ALA A 51 6.63 -11.38 3.01
N SER A 52 6.50 -12.58 2.46
CA SER A 52 6.35 -12.80 1.01
C SER A 52 4.89 -12.87 0.55
N HIS A 53 3.92 -12.85 1.45
CA HIS A 53 2.50 -12.80 1.07
C HIS A 53 2.14 -11.44 0.49
N MET A 54 1.19 -11.44 -0.43
CA MET A 54 0.73 -10.22 -1.10
C MET A 54 -0.61 -9.76 -0.55
N PHE A 55 -0.78 -8.45 -0.46
CA PHE A 55 -2.01 -7.81 -0.01
C PHE A 55 -2.64 -7.03 -1.16
N ARG A 56 -3.97 -6.99 -1.17
CA ARG A 56 -4.70 -6.06 -2.03
C ARG A 56 -4.69 -4.69 -1.38
N LEU A 57 -4.15 -3.71 -2.08
CA LEU A 57 -3.98 -2.36 -1.53
C LEU A 57 -5.20 -1.46 -1.73
N PHE A 58 -6.13 -1.86 -2.62
CA PHE A 58 -7.29 -1.03 -2.95
C PHE A 58 -6.89 0.42 -3.29
N SER A 59 -7.47 1.42 -2.63
CA SER A 59 -7.19 2.84 -2.92
C SER A 59 -5.76 3.27 -2.63
N ALA A 60 -5.01 2.55 -1.81
CA ALA A 60 -3.59 2.84 -1.61
C ALA A 60 -2.78 2.68 -2.92
N THR A 61 -3.28 1.91 -3.87
CA THR A 61 -2.71 1.77 -5.21
C THR A 61 -2.65 3.10 -5.96
N LYS A 62 -3.53 4.05 -5.64
CA LYS A 62 -3.52 5.38 -6.28
C LYS A 62 -2.19 6.10 -6.11
N LEU A 63 -1.50 5.91 -4.99
CA LEU A 63 -0.18 6.50 -4.76
C LEU A 63 0.84 6.00 -5.79
N PHE A 64 0.81 4.72 -6.10
CA PHE A 64 1.69 4.12 -7.11
C PHE A 64 1.36 4.63 -8.51
N THR A 65 0.08 4.68 -8.85
CA THR A 65 -0.38 5.19 -10.15
C THR A 65 0.02 6.65 -10.32
N MET A 66 -0.22 7.49 -9.31
CA MET A 66 0.14 8.90 -9.36
C MET A 66 1.65 9.11 -9.48
N THR A 67 2.44 8.31 -8.79
CA THR A 67 3.90 8.35 -8.90
C THR A 67 4.35 8.02 -10.33
N ALA A 68 3.76 6.98 -10.93
CA ALA A 68 4.07 6.61 -12.31
C ALA A 68 3.72 7.74 -13.29
N VAL A 69 2.57 8.39 -13.10
CA VAL A 69 2.18 9.54 -13.93
C VAL A 69 3.18 10.69 -13.78
N LEU A 70 3.60 10.99 -12.55
CA LEU A 70 4.58 12.07 -12.32
C LEU A 70 5.94 11.75 -12.93
N GLN A 71 6.34 10.48 -12.97
CA GLN A 71 7.55 10.07 -13.68
C GLN A 71 7.45 10.36 -15.17
N LEU A 72 6.28 10.14 -15.77
CA LEU A 72 6.06 10.48 -17.19
C LEU A 72 6.10 12.00 -17.42
N VAL A 73 5.58 12.77 -16.48
CA VAL A 73 5.68 14.24 -16.52
C VAL A 73 7.14 14.67 -16.47
N GLU A 74 7.92 14.09 -15.56
CA GLU A 74 9.35 14.38 -15.42
C GLU A 74 10.12 14.06 -16.70
N GLN A 75 9.72 12.99 -17.40
CA GLN A 75 10.33 12.58 -18.68
C GLN A 75 9.83 13.40 -19.88
N GLY A 76 8.94 14.35 -19.68
CA GLY A 76 8.38 15.17 -20.74
C GLY A 76 7.36 14.48 -21.64
N LYS A 77 6.84 13.32 -21.23
CA LYS A 77 5.86 12.55 -22.01
C LYS A 77 4.42 12.98 -21.76
N LEU A 78 4.16 13.63 -20.64
CA LEU A 78 2.86 14.15 -20.23
C LEU A 78 3.04 15.55 -19.67
N GLY A 79 2.03 16.43 -19.85
CA GLY A 79 1.92 17.69 -19.13
C GLY A 79 0.89 17.57 -18.02
N LEU A 80 1.14 18.21 -16.86
CA LEU A 80 0.21 18.18 -15.72
C LEU A 80 -1.17 18.77 -16.04
N TYR A 81 -1.21 19.70 -16.97
CA TYR A 81 -2.45 20.41 -17.35
C TYR A 81 -2.98 19.99 -18.71
N ASP A 82 -2.47 18.91 -19.27
CA ASP A 82 -2.95 18.38 -20.53
C ASP A 82 -4.37 17.80 -20.36
N ASN A 83 -5.18 17.97 -21.40
CA ASN A 83 -6.51 17.37 -21.41
C ASN A 83 -6.40 15.85 -21.55
N LEU A 84 -7.21 15.14 -20.78
CA LEU A 84 -7.26 13.67 -20.86
C LEU A 84 -7.61 13.19 -22.26
N THR A 85 -8.45 13.93 -23.00
CA THR A 85 -8.85 13.61 -24.38
C THR A 85 -7.70 13.59 -25.36
N ASN A 86 -6.56 14.23 -25.05
CA ASN A 86 -5.36 14.16 -25.89
C ASN A 86 -4.76 12.74 -25.90
N TYR A 87 -4.98 11.97 -24.84
CA TYR A 87 -4.46 10.61 -24.67
C TYR A 87 -5.51 9.55 -24.82
N LEU A 88 -6.75 9.87 -24.45
CA LEU A 88 -7.91 8.96 -24.50
C LEU A 88 -9.05 9.67 -25.24
N PRO A 89 -9.01 9.69 -26.59
CA PRO A 89 -10.03 10.43 -27.37
C PRO A 89 -11.46 9.95 -27.17
N ALA A 90 -11.65 8.72 -26.73
CA ALA A 90 -12.97 8.16 -26.43
C ALA A 90 -13.65 8.81 -25.22
N VAL A 91 -12.89 9.49 -24.36
CA VAL A 91 -13.44 10.22 -23.20
C VAL A 91 -13.93 11.57 -23.68
N SER A 92 -15.25 11.77 -23.73
CA SER A 92 -15.84 13.00 -24.26
C SER A 92 -15.95 14.13 -23.24
N TYR A 93 -15.77 13.84 -21.96
CA TYR A 93 -15.82 14.85 -20.90
C TYR A 93 -15.01 14.40 -19.69
N THR A 94 -14.50 15.37 -18.97
CA THR A 94 -13.79 15.18 -17.71
C THR A 94 -14.30 16.23 -16.73
N HIS A 95 -15.43 15.95 -16.13
CA HIS A 95 -15.94 16.81 -15.06
C HIS A 95 -15.51 16.26 -13.73
N LEU A 96 -14.83 17.05 -13.01
CA LEU A 96 -14.55 16.77 -11.61
C LEU A 96 -14.87 18.01 -10.79
#